data_315848de82a126dac3a9dfe0a3f68822
#
_entry.id   315848de82a126dac3a9dfe0a3f68822
#
_cell.length_a   1.000
_cell.length_b   1.000
_cell.length_c   1.000
_cell.angle_alpha   90.00
_cell.angle_beta   90.00
_cell.angle_gamma   90.00
#
_symmetry.space_group_name_H-M   'P 1'
#
loop_
_entity.id
_entity.type
_entity.pdbx_description
1 polymer ?
#
loop_
_entity_poly.entity_id
_entity_poly.type
_entity_poly.pdbx_seq_one_letter_code
_entity_poly.pdbx_strand_id
1 'polypeptide(L)'
;DVELEEEEHASLDMRILFTGGNALRTTCLWICSFAQTFVYYGVVLYLPRAFVVLVSHTDVDVSTTSEEMSSAYPYWALFASCAGELAANLLCLILVQTFSRSKVISTFFAGFAVTFPVIIMDVPDVIMVLFAMLARLCATTSGNLTWLVTPEAYLTQVRATGHSWANMMARLGAVVTTYWASYRDTTIVFVGYSLVAVAGAIAAFLLPPGVMPGSNPFDTLDRAGRVVKQS
;
A
#
# COMPACT_ATOMS: atom_id res chain seq x y z
N ASP A 1 -4.04 41.56 9.56
CA ASP A 1 -4.01 40.74 10.78
C ASP A 1 -4.54 39.33 10.54
N VAL A 2 -5.62 39.15 9.76
CA VAL A 2 -6.21 37.84 9.45
C VAL A 2 -5.28 37.00 8.54
N GLU A 3 -4.65 37.60 7.55
CA GLU A 3 -3.70 36.90 6.65
C GLU A 3 -2.44 36.42 7.38
N LEU A 4 -1.96 37.17 8.35
CA LEU A 4 -0.80 36.78 9.18
C LEU A 4 -1.14 35.64 10.15
N GLU A 5 -2.38 35.56 10.65
CA GLU A 5 -2.84 34.44 11.45
C GLU A 5 -3.00 33.16 10.63
N GLU A 6 -3.45 33.25 9.37
CA GLU A 6 -3.56 32.09 8.47
C GLU A 6 -2.18 31.54 8.07
N GLU A 7 -1.19 32.41 7.80
CA GLU A 7 0.18 31.96 7.51
C GLU A 7 0.88 31.36 8.74
N GLU A 8 0.63 31.90 9.96
CA GLU A 8 1.15 31.33 11.19
C GLU A 8 0.53 29.94 11.49
N HIS A 9 -0.74 29.76 11.19
CA HIS A 9 -1.41 28.46 11.26
C HIS A 9 -0.85 27.44 10.28
N ALA A 10 -0.58 27.82 9.04
CA ALA A 10 -0.04 26.93 8.02
C ALA A 10 1.37 26.44 8.35
N SER A 11 2.21 27.27 8.97
CA SER A 11 3.59 26.92 9.35
C SER A 11 3.69 26.06 10.62
N LEU A 12 2.68 26.05 11.47
CA LEU A 12 2.62 25.26 12.70
C LEU A 12 2.41 23.76 12.46
N ASP A 13 1.86 23.38 11.32
CA ASP A 13 1.30 22.05 11.10
C ASP A 13 2.34 20.93 10.98
N MET A 14 3.51 21.19 10.40
CA MET A 14 4.52 20.13 10.19
C MET A 14 5.19 19.68 11.49
N ARG A 15 5.50 20.61 12.39
CA ARG A 15 6.14 20.28 13.67
C ARG A 15 5.21 19.48 14.58
N ILE A 16 3.91 19.73 14.51
CA ILE A 16 2.89 19.04 15.29
C ILE A 16 2.80 17.55 14.94
N LEU A 17 3.02 17.18 13.66
CA LEU A 17 3.03 15.79 13.22
C LEU A 17 4.10 14.94 13.91
N PHE A 18 5.18 15.55 14.39
CA PHE A 18 6.31 14.88 15.04
C PHE A 18 6.43 15.14 16.53
N THR A 19 5.55 15.98 17.12
CA THR A 19 5.56 16.34 18.54
C THR A 19 4.67 15.38 19.34
N GLY A 20 4.89 15.30 20.65
CA GLY A 20 3.96 14.66 21.59
C GLY A 20 3.68 13.17 21.41
N GLY A 21 4.63 12.38 20.86
CA GLY A 21 4.45 10.95 20.63
C GLY A 21 3.79 10.61 19.29
N ASN A 22 3.47 11.61 18.48
CA ASN A 22 2.87 11.43 17.15
C ASN A 22 3.90 11.00 16.09
N ALA A 23 5.19 11.19 16.36
CA ALA A 23 6.27 10.86 15.43
C ALA A 23 6.24 9.40 14.98
N LEU A 24 6.09 8.45 15.90
CA LEU A 24 6.00 7.03 15.58
C LEU A 24 4.80 6.75 14.68
N ARG A 25 3.64 7.31 15.02
CA ARG A 25 2.40 7.14 14.23
C ARG A 25 2.56 7.68 12.81
N THR A 26 3.07 8.90 12.67
CA THR A 26 3.31 9.55 11.39
C THR A 26 4.30 8.76 10.54
N THR A 27 5.41 8.32 11.14
CA THR A 27 6.43 7.50 10.44
C THR A 27 5.86 6.16 9.99
N CYS A 28 5.10 5.47 10.85
CA CYS A 28 4.44 4.21 10.48
C CYS A 28 3.46 4.41 9.32
N LEU A 29 2.64 5.45 9.34
CA LEU A 29 1.70 5.76 8.27
C LEU A 29 2.41 6.09 6.96
N TRP A 30 3.53 6.80 7.01
CA TRP A 30 4.33 7.10 5.82
C TRP A 30 4.94 5.84 5.21
N ILE A 31 5.49 4.95 6.05
CA ILE A 31 6.00 3.65 5.59
C ILE A 31 4.88 2.80 4.99
N CYS A 32 3.71 2.73 5.64
CA CYS A 32 2.56 2.01 5.10
C CYS A 32 2.08 2.61 3.77
N SER A 33 2.04 3.95 3.65
CA SER A 33 1.62 4.64 2.43
C SER A 33 2.60 4.43 1.28
N PHE A 34 3.90 4.43 1.55
CA PHE A 34 4.93 4.07 0.57
C PHE A 34 4.80 2.60 0.16
N ALA A 35 4.76 1.70 1.15
CA ALA A 35 4.74 0.26 0.91
C ALA A 35 3.51 -0.19 0.13
N GLN A 36 2.32 0.33 0.47
CA GLN A 36 1.07 -0.06 -0.19
C GLN A 36 1.09 0.30 -1.69
N THR A 37 1.59 1.47 -2.04
CA THR A 37 1.64 1.91 -3.43
C THR A 37 2.75 1.20 -4.18
N PHE A 38 3.91 1.01 -3.56
CA PHE A 38 5.03 0.25 -4.12
C PHE A 38 4.61 -1.18 -4.46
N VAL A 39 3.95 -1.87 -3.53
CA VAL A 39 3.48 -3.25 -3.68
C VAL A 39 2.36 -3.34 -4.73
N TYR A 40 1.37 -2.44 -4.69
CA TYR A 40 0.25 -2.44 -5.62
C TYR A 40 0.69 -2.26 -7.08
N TYR A 41 1.47 -1.21 -7.35
CA TYR A 41 2.01 -0.99 -8.70
C TYR A 41 3.01 -2.07 -9.10
N GLY A 42 3.72 -2.66 -8.14
CA GLY A 42 4.57 -3.82 -8.40
C GLY A 42 3.80 -4.98 -9.02
N VAL A 43 2.66 -5.34 -8.43
CA VAL A 43 1.79 -6.38 -8.99
C VAL A 43 1.26 -5.97 -10.38
N VAL A 44 0.76 -4.74 -10.52
CA VAL A 44 0.17 -4.26 -11.78
C VAL A 44 1.19 -4.26 -12.92
N LEU A 45 2.44 -3.85 -12.66
CA LEU A 45 3.48 -3.73 -13.68
C LEU A 45 4.17 -5.07 -13.98
N TYR A 46 4.31 -5.93 -12.97
CA TYR A 46 5.10 -7.14 -13.09
C TYR A 46 4.27 -8.36 -13.52
N LEU A 47 3.03 -8.47 -13.09
CA LEU A 47 2.18 -9.61 -13.39
C LEU A 47 2.01 -9.86 -14.90
N PRO A 48 1.78 -8.83 -15.74
CA PRO A 48 1.75 -9.02 -17.19
C PRO A 48 3.02 -9.62 -17.75
N ARG A 49 4.20 -9.21 -17.24
CA ARG A 49 5.49 -9.76 -17.66
C ARG A 49 5.67 -11.22 -17.24
N ALA A 50 5.27 -11.54 -16.01
CA ALA A 50 5.34 -12.92 -15.51
C ALA A 50 4.48 -13.86 -16.37
N PHE A 51 3.29 -13.43 -16.79
CA PHE A 51 2.42 -14.23 -17.66
C PHE A 51 2.96 -14.39 -19.09
N VAL A 52 3.68 -13.41 -19.63
CA VAL A 52 4.35 -13.54 -20.94
C VAL A 52 5.46 -14.58 -20.87
N VAL A 53 6.28 -14.57 -19.81
CA VAL A 53 7.35 -15.56 -19.61
C VAL A 53 6.76 -16.98 -19.49
N LEU A 54 5.62 -17.13 -18.82
CA LEU A 54 4.92 -18.41 -18.71
C LEU A 54 4.50 -18.96 -20.07
N VAL A 55 3.91 -18.13 -20.91
CA VAL A 55 3.48 -18.54 -22.27
C VAL A 55 4.68 -18.88 -23.15
N SER A 56 5.82 -18.22 -22.98
CA SER A 56 7.05 -18.51 -23.73
C SER A 56 7.65 -19.88 -23.39
N HIS A 57 7.38 -20.43 -22.22
CA HIS A 57 7.79 -21.81 -21.88
C HIS A 57 6.92 -22.89 -22.57
N THR A 58 5.77 -22.52 -23.12
CA THR A 58 4.93 -23.41 -23.95
C THR A 58 5.17 -23.18 -25.44
N ASP A 59 6.38 -23.54 -25.94
CA ASP A 59 6.73 -23.67 -27.37
C ASP A 59 6.60 -22.44 -28.29
N VAL A 60 6.79 -21.24 -27.78
CA VAL A 60 6.93 -20.04 -28.63
C VAL A 60 8.41 -19.73 -28.83
N ASP A 61 8.94 -19.98 -30.02
CA ASP A 61 10.30 -19.60 -30.42
C ASP A 61 10.52 -18.10 -30.21
N VAL A 62 11.66 -17.74 -29.60
CA VAL A 62 12.06 -16.35 -29.26
C VAL A 62 12.20 -15.41 -30.49
N SER A 63 11.94 -15.92 -31.70
CA SER A 63 11.93 -15.18 -32.97
C SER A 63 10.57 -14.55 -33.34
N THR A 64 9.57 -14.67 -32.49
CA THR A 64 8.20 -14.23 -32.77
C THR A 64 8.08 -12.70 -32.80
N THR A 65 7.50 -12.17 -33.87
CA THR A 65 7.21 -10.74 -34.03
C THR A 65 6.24 -10.23 -32.98
N SER A 66 6.29 -8.93 -32.69
CA SER A 66 5.45 -8.28 -31.67
C SER A 66 3.94 -8.52 -31.84
N GLU A 67 3.49 -8.87 -33.06
CA GLU A 67 2.09 -9.18 -33.38
C GLU A 67 1.70 -10.59 -32.92
N GLU A 68 2.59 -11.57 -33.05
CA GLU A 68 2.33 -12.94 -32.59
C GLU A 68 2.37 -13.05 -31.07
N MET A 69 3.23 -12.26 -30.41
CA MET A 69 3.28 -12.16 -28.94
C MET A 69 1.99 -11.55 -28.39
N SER A 70 1.36 -10.63 -29.12
CA SER A 70 0.06 -10.06 -28.76
C SER A 70 -1.09 -11.09 -28.87
N SER A 71 -1.02 -12.03 -29.83
CA SER A 71 -2.05 -13.07 -30.00
C SER A 71 -1.94 -14.20 -28.97
N ALA A 72 -0.73 -14.47 -28.46
CA ALA A 72 -0.46 -15.52 -27.45
C ALA A 72 -0.65 -15.03 -26.01
N TYR A 73 -0.85 -13.71 -25.79
CA TYR A 73 -0.94 -13.15 -24.45
C TYR A 73 -2.16 -13.69 -23.68
N PRO A 74 -1.99 -14.22 -22.45
CA PRO A 74 -3.08 -14.83 -21.70
C PRO A 74 -3.97 -13.77 -21.03
N TYR A 75 -4.72 -13.02 -21.82
CA TYR A 75 -5.63 -11.97 -21.32
C TYR A 75 -6.62 -12.50 -20.28
N TRP A 76 -7.03 -13.77 -20.40
CA TRP A 76 -7.92 -14.40 -19.41
C TRP A 76 -7.28 -14.49 -18.02
N ALA A 77 -5.97 -14.77 -17.94
CA ALA A 77 -5.25 -14.88 -16.68
C ALA A 77 -5.10 -13.50 -16.02
N LEU A 78 -4.82 -12.46 -16.83
CA LEU A 78 -4.80 -11.09 -16.36
C LEU A 78 -6.18 -10.66 -15.86
N PHE A 79 -7.23 -10.94 -16.61
CA PHE A 79 -8.61 -10.65 -16.23
C PHE A 79 -9.02 -11.39 -14.95
N ALA A 80 -8.69 -12.69 -14.85
CA ALA A 80 -8.93 -13.47 -13.65
C ALA A 80 -8.20 -12.88 -12.41
N SER A 81 -6.96 -12.42 -12.60
CA SER A 81 -6.23 -11.78 -11.50
C SER A 81 -6.91 -10.48 -11.03
N CYS A 82 -7.55 -9.71 -11.92
CA CYS A 82 -8.31 -8.51 -11.59
C CYS A 82 -9.55 -8.82 -10.74
N ALA A 83 -10.11 -10.02 -10.82
CA ALA A 83 -11.21 -10.44 -9.94
C ALA A 83 -10.79 -10.40 -8.45
N GLY A 84 -9.50 -10.57 -8.15
CA GLY A 84 -8.95 -10.40 -6.81
C GLY A 84 -9.15 -8.99 -6.25
N GLU A 85 -9.14 -7.95 -7.08
CA GLU A 85 -9.40 -6.57 -6.62
C GLU A 85 -10.87 -6.37 -6.25
N LEU A 86 -11.79 -6.95 -7.00
CA LEU A 86 -13.22 -6.90 -6.66
C LEU A 86 -13.50 -7.61 -5.33
N ALA A 87 -12.93 -8.81 -5.16
CA ALA A 87 -13.01 -9.55 -3.91
C ALA A 87 -12.39 -8.78 -2.74
N ALA A 88 -11.25 -8.11 -2.96
CA ALA A 88 -10.59 -7.28 -1.96
C ALA A 88 -11.48 -6.12 -1.48
N ASN A 89 -12.18 -5.43 -2.40
CA ASN A 89 -13.06 -4.33 -2.06
C ASN A 89 -14.26 -4.80 -1.20
N LEU A 90 -14.87 -5.92 -1.56
CA LEU A 90 -15.96 -6.51 -0.77
C LEU A 90 -15.48 -6.99 0.61
N LEU A 91 -14.31 -7.66 0.64
CA LEU A 91 -13.69 -8.11 1.88
C LEU A 91 -13.34 -6.94 2.81
N CYS A 92 -12.86 -5.83 2.25
CA CYS A 92 -12.53 -4.62 3.00
C CYS A 92 -13.74 -4.07 3.76
N LEU A 93 -14.94 -4.06 3.16
CA LEU A 93 -16.17 -3.61 3.81
C LEU A 93 -16.51 -4.42 5.06
N ILE A 94 -16.28 -5.74 5.02
CA ILE A 94 -16.54 -6.63 6.15
C ILE A 94 -15.46 -6.47 7.22
N LEU A 95 -14.20 -6.43 6.82
CA LEU A 95 -13.06 -6.38 7.74
C LEU A 95 -12.98 -5.08 8.54
N VAL A 96 -13.34 -3.94 7.91
CA VAL A 96 -13.36 -2.63 8.58
C VAL A 96 -14.29 -2.61 9.79
N GLN A 97 -15.40 -3.36 9.73
CA GLN A 97 -16.39 -3.39 10.80
C GLN A 97 -16.06 -4.40 11.91
N THR A 98 -15.31 -5.45 11.59
CA THR A 98 -15.15 -6.60 12.49
C THR A 98 -13.81 -6.60 13.24
N PHE A 99 -12.74 -6.12 12.61
CA PHE A 99 -11.38 -6.25 13.15
C PHE A 99 -10.66 -4.92 13.33
N SER A 100 -9.64 -4.93 14.19
CA SER A 100 -8.72 -3.80 14.34
C SER A 100 -7.97 -3.54 13.04
N ARG A 101 -8.11 -2.34 12.49
CA ARG A 101 -7.57 -1.92 11.18
C ARG A 101 -6.08 -2.14 11.03
N SER A 102 -5.29 -1.80 12.06
CA SER A 102 -3.84 -2.01 12.07
C SER A 102 -3.45 -3.48 11.89
N LYS A 103 -4.15 -4.39 12.59
CA LYS A 103 -3.91 -5.83 12.49
C LYS A 103 -4.26 -6.36 11.10
N VAL A 104 -5.36 -5.90 10.53
CA VAL A 104 -5.76 -6.30 9.18
C VAL A 104 -4.73 -5.84 8.16
N ILE A 105 -4.31 -4.57 8.18
CA ILE A 105 -3.28 -4.04 7.29
C ILE A 105 -2.00 -4.86 7.40
N SER A 106 -1.53 -5.14 8.63
CA SER A 106 -0.32 -5.94 8.87
C SER A 106 -0.46 -7.37 8.31
N THR A 107 -1.60 -8.03 8.53
CA THR A 107 -1.86 -9.39 8.03
C THR A 107 -1.84 -9.44 6.50
N PHE A 108 -2.46 -8.47 5.83
CA PHE A 108 -2.49 -8.44 4.37
C PHE A 108 -1.14 -8.09 3.74
N PHE A 109 -0.36 -7.22 4.36
CA PHE A 109 1.03 -7.01 3.93
C PHE A 109 1.89 -8.27 4.11
N ALA A 110 1.75 -8.98 5.24
CA ALA A 110 2.44 -10.26 5.46
C ALA A 110 1.96 -11.33 4.45
N GLY A 111 0.66 -11.41 4.19
CA GLY A 111 0.09 -12.28 3.18
C GLY A 111 0.66 -12.02 1.80
N PHE A 112 0.81 -10.75 1.40
CA PHE A 112 1.46 -10.38 0.15
C PHE A 112 2.93 -10.84 0.11
N ALA A 113 3.68 -10.60 1.17
CA ALA A 113 5.09 -10.97 1.25
C ALA A 113 5.33 -12.47 1.04
N VAL A 114 4.35 -13.31 1.41
CA VAL A 114 4.40 -14.77 1.21
C VAL A 114 3.87 -15.18 -0.16
N THR A 115 2.76 -14.61 -0.62
CA THR A 115 2.10 -15.04 -1.86
C THR A 115 2.83 -14.57 -3.11
N PHE A 116 3.43 -13.39 -3.09
CA PHE A 116 4.03 -12.81 -4.28
C PHE A 116 5.27 -13.57 -4.77
N PRO A 117 6.23 -14.00 -3.91
CA PRO A 117 7.38 -14.79 -4.36
C PRO A 117 7.05 -16.15 -4.96
N VAL A 118 5.91 -16.74 -4.61
CA VAL A 118 5.49 -18.05 -5.15
C VAL A 118 5.29 -17.99 -6.66
N ILE A 119 5.00 -16.80 -7.21
CA ILE A 119 4.79 -16.59 -8.65
C ILE A 119 6.07 -16.89 -9.48
N ILE A 120 7.26 -16.83 -8.86
CA ILE A 120 8.54 -17.18 -9.55
C ILE A 120 8.80 -18.69 -9.56
N MET A 121 8.18 -19.43 -8.65
CA MET A 121 8.43 -20.86 -8.55
C MET A 121 7.79 -21.55 -9.76
N ASP A 122 8.43 -22.62 -10.26
CA ASP A 122 7.89 -23.46 -11.34
C ASP A 122 6.63 -24.20 -10.84
N VAL A 123 5.51 -23.50 -10.81
CA VAL A 123 4.20 -24.02 -10.40
C VAL A 123 3.27 -24.11 -11.61
N PRO A 124 2.30 -25.03 -11.62
CA PRO A 124 1.29 -25.11 -12.69
C PRO A 124 0.57 -23.77 -12.89
N ASP A 125 0.21 -23.44 -14.12
CA ASP A 125 -0.38 -22.18 -14.55
C ASP A 125 -1.58 -21.76 -13.71
N VAL A 126 -2.46 -22.72 -13.38
CA VAL A 126 -3.65 -22.48 -12.55
C VAL A 126 -3.27 -22.01 -11.14
N ILE A 127 -2.23 -22.61 -10.57
CA ILE A 127 -1.72 -22.24 -9.24
C ILE A 127 -1.10 -20.85 -9.28
N MET A 128 -0.33 -20.55 -10.34
CA MET A 128 0.26 -19.21 -10.54
C MET A 128 -0.80 -18.13 -10.62
N VAL A 129 -1.87 -18.32 -11.41
CA VAL A 129 -2.98 -17.36 -11.52
C VAL A 129 -3.68 -17.18 -10.17
N LEU A 130 -3.86 -18.26 -9.41
CA LEU A 130 -4.46 -18.20 -8.08
C LEU A 130 -3.60 -17.37 -7.10
N PHE A 131 -2.29 -17.59 -7.08
CA PHE A 131 -1.38 -16.79 -6.24
C PHE A 131 -1.30 -15.34 -6.69
N ALA A 132 -1.34 -15.08 -7.98
CA ALA A 132 -1.43 -13.74 -8.54
C ALA A 132 -2.71 -13.01 -8.07
N MET A 133 -3.85 -13.70 -8.10
CA MET A 133 -5.12 -13.19 -7.59
C MET A 133 -5.06 -12.91 -6.09
N LEU A 134 -4.47 -13.83 -5.30
CA LEU A 134 -4.29 -13.64 -3.86
C LEU A 134 -3.34 -12.49 -3.53
N ALA A 135 -2.21 -12.37 -4.23
CA ALA A 135 -1.28 -11.26 -4.06
C ALA A 135 -1.96 -9.91 -4.36
N ARG A 136 -2.75 -9.86 -5.43
CA ARG A 136 -3.51 -8.68 -5.82
C ARG A 136 -4.58 -8.33 -4.78
N LEU A 137 -5.29 -9.33 -4.27
CA LEU A 137 -6.25 -9.16 -3.16
C LEU A 137 -5.56 -8.58 -1.93
N CYS A 138 -4.41 -9.12 -1.54
CA CYS A 138 -3.64 -8.65 -0.39
C CYS A 138 -3.16 -7.20 -0.57
N ALA A 139 -2.60 -6.87 -1.74
CA ALA A 139 -2.12 -5.53 -2.06
C ALA A 139 -3.26 -4.50 -2.03
N THR A 140 -4.40 -4.81 -2.65
CA THR A 140 -5.56 -3.92 -2.71
C THR A 140 -6.19 -3.72 -1.33
N THR A 141 -6.37 -4.79 -0.56
CA THR A 141 -6.96 -4.68 0.79
C THR A 141 -6.07 -3.87 1.73
N SER A 142 -4.76 -4.12 1.75
CA SER A 142 -3.83 -3.33 2.57
C SER A 142 -3.81 -1.86 2.15
N GLY A 143 -3.90 -1.58 0.85
CA GLY A 143 -3.96 -0.24 0.29
C GLY A 143 -5.21 0.52 0.70
N ASN A 144 -6.39 -0.06 0.47
CA ASN A 144 -7.68 0.56 0.81
C ASN A 144 -7.78 0.90 2.30
N LEU A 145 -7.33 -0.02 3.16
CA LEU A 145 -7.31 0.21 4.60
C LEU A 145 -6.29 1.26 5.03
N THR A 146 -5.13 1.32 4.39
CA THR A 146 -4.13 2.37 4.67
C THR A 146 -4.68 3.74 4.31
N TRP A 147 -5.36 3.88 3.16
CA TRP A 147 -6.03 5.12 2.75
C TRP A 147 -7.12 5.54 3.72
N LEU A 148 -7.89 4.59 4.25
CA LEU A 148 -8.95 4.86 5.23
C LEU A 148 -8.38 5.28 6.58
N VAL A 149 -7.35 4.57 7.07
CA VAL A 149 -6.76 4.80 8.40
C VAL A 149 -5.97 6.10 8.46
N THR A 150 -5.32 6.49 7.36
CA THR A 150 -4.45 7.68 7.34
C THR A 150 -5.17 8.96 7.78
N PRO A 151 -6.31 9.37 7.20
CA PRO A 151 -7.01 10.58 7.65
C PRO A 151 -7.64 10.42 9.03
N GLU A 152 -8.04 9.21 9.43
CA GLU A 152 -8.61 8.96 10.75
C GLU A 152 -7.57 8.98 11.87
N ALA A 153 -6.31 8.73 11.55
CA ALA A 153 -5.23 8.72 12.52
C ALA A 153 -4.82 10.12 12.99
N TYR A 154 -5.18 11.17 12.26
CA TYR A 154 -4.81 12.56 12.57
C TYR A 154 -5.97 13.36 13.14
N LEU A 155 -5.65 14.28 14.05
CA LEU A 155 -6.58 15.31 14.56
C LEU A 155 -7.10 16.17 13.41
N THR A 156 -8.31 16.70 13.58
CA THR A 156 -8.99 17.49 12.54
C THR A 156 -8.15 18.65 12.02
N GLN A 157 -7.43 19.34 12.91
CA GLN A 157 -6.58 20.50 12.58
C GLN A 157 -5.41 20.16 11.67
N VAL A 158 -4.78 18.98 11.84
CA VAL A 158 -3.60 18.54 11.07
C VAL A 158 -3.88 17.42 10.10
N ARG A 159 -5.16 17.01 9.97
CA ARG A 159 -5.58 15.87 9.13
C ARG A 159 -5.24 16.08 7.66
N ALA A 160 -5.52 17.27 7.13
CA ALA A 160 -5.23 17.59 5.73
C ALA A 160 -3.74 17.51 5.45
N THR A 161 -2.92 18.12 6.29
CA THR A 161 -1.44 18.12 6.16
C THR A 161 -0.88 16.71 6.31
N GLY A 162 -1.29 15.96 7.35
CA GLY A 162 -0.82 14.59 7.57
C GLY A 162 -1.18 13.65 6.42
N HIS A 163 -2.41 13.75 5.90
CA HIS A 163 -2.86 12.97 4.75
C HIS A 163 -2.12 13.35 3.46
N SER A 164 -1.86 14.63 3.23
CA SER A 164 -1.11 15.12 2.06
C SER A 164 0.33 14.58 2.05
N TRP A 165 1.01 14.57 3.19
CA TRP A 165 2.35 14.00 3.33
C TRP A 165 2.37 12.48 3.12
N ALA A 166 1.39 11.76 3.66
CA ALA A 166 1.24 10.33 3.43
C ALA A 166 1.01 10.03 1.94
N ASN A 167 0.20 10.85 1.26
CA ASN A 167 -0.02 10.75 -0.19
C ASN A 167 1.26 11.03 -0.99
N MET A 168 2.08 12.00 -0.57
CA MET A 168 3.39 12.23 -1.18
C MET A 168 4.29 10.98 -1.07
N MET A 169 4.33 10.34 0.10
CA MET A 169 5.08 9.07 0.27
C MET A 169 4.54 7.96 -0.63
N ALA A 170 3.22 7.85 -0.80
CA ALA A 170 2.60 6.93 -1.73
C ALA A 170 3.05 7.19 -3.18
N ARG A 171 3.10 8.46 -3.62
CA ARG A 171 3.60 8.82 -4.96
C ARG A 171 5.07 8.49 -5.15
N LEU A 172 5.91 8.69 -4.14
CA LEU A 172 7.30 8.24 -4.16
C LEU A 172 7.40 6.73 -4.34
N GLY A 173 6.56 5.96 -3.63
CA GLY A 173 6.44 4.51 -3.82
C GLY A 173 6.10 4.12 -5.26
N ALA A 174 5.17 4.84 -5.90
CA ALA A 174 4.80 4.62 -7.30
C ALA A 174 5.96 4.88 -8.27
N VAL A 175 6.73 5.94 -8.05
CA VAL A 175 7.90 6.25 -8.88
C VAL A 175 9.00 5.19 -8.71
N VAL A 176 9.33 4.87 -7.47
CA VAL A 176 10.40 3.89 -7.16
C VAL A 176 10.04 2.51 -7.72
N THR A 177 8.78 2.07 -7.61
CA THR A 177 8.36 0.75 -8.11
C THR A 177 8.52 0.63 -9.63
N THR A 178 8.34 1.72 -10.38
CA THR A 178 8.50 1.72 -11.85
C THR A 178 9.95 1.40 -12.24
N TYR A 179 10.91 2.02 -11.55
CA TYR A 179 12.33 1.71 -11.75
C TYR A 179 12.68 0.31 -11.25
N TRP A 180 12.18 -0.08 -10.09
CA TRP A 180 12.41 -1.39 -9.50
C TRP A 180 11.89 -2.52 -10.37
N ALA A 181 10.69 -2.39 -10.92
CA ALA A 181 10.08 -3.36 -11.83
C ALA A 181 10.85 -3.51 -13.16
N SER A 182 11.68 -2.53 -13.52
CA SER A 182 12.51 -2.57 -14.73
C SER A 182 13.85 -3.26 -14.53
N TYR A 183 14.16 -3.68 -13.30
CA TYR A 183 15.42 -4.35 -13.01
C TYR A 183 15.48 -5.72 -13.68
N ARG A 184 16.69 -6.11 -14.13
CA ARG A 184 16.90 -7.29 -15.00
C ARG A 184 16.68 -8.61 -14.28
N ASP A 185 17.12 -8.69 -13.01
CA ASP A 185 17.05 -9.92 -12.24
C ASP A 185 15.71 -10.07 -11.53
N THR A 186 14.89 -10.96 -12.05
CA THR A 186 13.56 -11.28 -11.54
C THR A 186 13.56 -11.60 -10.05
N THR A 187 14.50 -12.43 -9.58
CA THR A 187 14.58 -12.81 -8.16
C THR A 187 14.78 -11.61 -7.24
N ILE A 188 15.68 -10.69 -7.62
CA ILE A 188 15.94 -9.46 -6.85
C ILE A 188 14.67 -8.60 -6.79
N VAL A 189 13.93 -8.51 -7.89
CA VAL A 189 12.68 -7.75 -7.96
C VAL A 189 11.67 -8.28 -6.96
N PHE A 190 11.44 -9.60 -6.92
CA PHE A 190 10.48 -10.21 -6.01
C PHE A 190 10.89 -10.13 -4.54
N VAL A 191 12.18 -10.34 -4.25
CA VAL A 191 12.73 -10.16 -2.90
C VAL A 191 12.52 -8.72 -2.42
N GLY A 192 12.76 -7.73 -3.28
CA GLY A 192 12.55 -6.33 -2.93
C GLY A 192 11.09 -6.01 -2.61
N TYR A 193 10.13 -6.51 -3.41
CA TYR A 193 8.70 -6.34 -3.10
C TYR A 193 8.31 -7.00 -1.78
N SER A 194 8.82 -8.20 -1.51
CA SER A 194 8.55 -8.91 -0.26
C SER A 194 9.14 -8.19 0.94
N LEU A 195 10.35 -7.65 0.84
CA LEU A 195 10.99 -6.88 1.91
C LEU A 195 10.21 -5.60 2.23
N VAL A 196 9.76 -4.87 1.21
CA VAL A 196 8.94 -3.65 1.40
C VAL A 196 7.59 -4.02 2.01
N ALA A 197 6.99 -5.13 1.60
CA ALA A 197 5.74 -5.61 2.20
C ALA A 197 5.93 -6.00 3.69
N VAL A 198 7.03 -6.65 4.04
CA VAL A 198 7.37 -6.95 5.43
C VAL A 198 7.58 -5.67 6.24
N ALA A 199 8.27 -4.68 5.69
CA ALA A 199 8.43 -3.37 6.34
C ALA A 199 7.07 -2.68 6.57
N GLY A 200 6.17 -2.74 5.59
CA GLY A 200 4.78 -2.28 5.72
C GLY A 200 3.99 -3.04 6.79
N ALA A 201 4.15 -4.37 6.87
CA ALA A 201 3.52 -5.21 7.89
C ALA A 201 4.00 -4.84 9.30
N ILE A 202 5.30 -4.65 9.49
CA ILE A 202 5.88 -4.24 10.77
C ILE A 202 5.39 -2.83 11.14
N ALA A 203 5.41 -1.88 10.21
CA ALA A 203 4.94 -0.53 10.45
C ALA A 203 3.45 -0.51 10.84
N ALA A 204 2.61 -1.28 10.14
CA ALA A 204 1.20 -1.42 10.47
C ALA A 204 0.98 -2.07 11.84
N PHE A 205 1.78 -3.06 12.21
CA PHE A 205 1.71 -3.72 13.52
C PHE A 205 2.11 -2.78 14.67
N LEU A 206 3.14 -1.96 14.44
CA LEU A 206 3.62 -0.96 15.40
C LEU A 206 2.70 0.26 15.50
N LEU A 207 1.75 0.41 14.57
CA LEU A 207 0.81 1.52 14.61
C LEU A 207 -0.04 1.44 15.88
N PRO A 208 0.01 2.46 16.77
CA PRO A 208 -0.75 2.44 18.00
C PRO A 208 -2.24 2.24 17.73
N PRO A 209 -2.91 1.32 18.46
CA PRO A 209 -4.34 1.11 18.32
C PRO A 209 -5.10 2.37 18.71
N GLY A 210 -6.10 2.73 17.91
CA GLY A 210 -6.96 3.88 18.15
C GLY A 210 -6.54 5.12 17.39
N VAL A 211 -7.51 6.01 17.26
CA VAL A 211 -7.34 7.39 16.77
C VAL A 211 -6.42 8.12 17.76
N MET A 212 -5.72 9.14 17.30
CA MET A 212 -5.03 10.08 18.21
C MET A 212 -5.96 10.40 19.40
N PRO A 213 -5.43 10.47 20.64
CA PRO A 213 -6.20 11.00 21.75
C PRO A 213 -6.75 12.36 21.31
N GLY A 214 -8.07 12.50 21.24
CA GLY A 214 -8.70 13.65 20.63
C GLY A 214 -9.67 13.27 19.52
N SER A 215 -10.25 12.07 19.55
CA SER A 215 -11.34 11.68 18.64
C SER A 215 -12.61 12.51 18.86
N ASN A 216 -12.68 13.31 19.92
CA ASN A 216 -13.70 14.31 20.06
C ASN A 216 -13.44 15.46 19.07
N PRO A 217 -14.46 15.89 18.29
CA PRO A 217 -14.30 17.00 17.35
C PRO A 217 -13.93 18.33 18.05
N PHE A 218 -14.02 18.36 19.38
CA PHE A 218 -13.72 19.53 20.23
C PHE A 218 -12.33 19.51 20.84
N ASP A 219 -11.58 18.39 20.74
CA ASP A 219 -10.23 18.35 21.26
C ASP A 219 -9.30 19.20 20.36
N THR A 220 -8.61 20.13 20.96
CA THR A 220 -7.63 21.00 20.29
C THR A 220 -6.22 20.68 20.74
N LEU A 221 -5.25 20.95 19.88
CA LEU A 221 -3.84 20.86 20.24
C LEU A 221 -3.38 22.19 20.84
N ASP A 222 -2.63 22.15 21.94
CA ASP A 222 -1.92 23.32 22.43
C ASP A 222 -0.71 23.63 21.53
N ARG A 223 -0.07 24.80 21.74
CA ARG A 223 1.13 25.21 21.00
C ARG A 223 2.31 24.23 21.18
N ALA A 224 2.28 23.36 22.16
CA ALA A 224 3.27 22.31 22.40
C ALA A 224 2.90 20.96 21.76
N GLY A 225 1.81 20.89 20.98
CA GLY A 225 1.32 19.67 20.33
C GLY A 225 0.66 18.68 21.30
N ARG A 226 0.21 19.13 22.48
CA ARG A 226 -0.51 18.30 23.45
C ARG A 226 -2.00 18.49 23.27
N VAL A 227 -2.74 17.37 23.40
CA VAL A 227 -4.21 17.40 23.30
C VAL A 227 -4.81 18.08 24.53
N VAL A 228 -5.53 19.15 24.31
CA VAL A 228 -6.33 19.83 25.34
C VAL A 228 -7.77 19.36 25.18
N LYS A 229 -8.26 18.63 26.19
CA LYS A 229 -9.67 18.23 26.24
C LYS A 229 -10.51 19.44 26.60
N GLN A 230 -11.42 19.84 25.73
CA GLN A 230 -12.45 20.78 26.09
C GLN A 230 -13.59 20.01 26.78
N SER A 231 -13.75 20.27 28.06
CA SER A 231 -14.83 19.74 28.91
C SER A 231 -16.16 20.37 28.56
#